data_2a1fe45b02848405b52be06a75ac7298
#
_entry.id   2a1fe45b02848405b52be06a75ac7298
#
_cell.length_a   1.000
_cell.length_b   1.000
_cell.length_c   1.000
_cell.angle_alpha   90.00
_cell.angle_beta   90.00
_cell.angle_gamma   90.00
#
_symmetry.space_group_name_H-M   'P 1'
#
loop_
_entity.id
_entity.type
_entity.pdbx_description
1 polymer ?
#
loop_
_entity_poly.entity_id
_entity_poly.type
_entity_poly.pdbx_seq_one_letter_code
_entity_poly.pdbx_strand_id
1 'polypeptide(L)'
;MTLAGTTTADTTRGKLEGTLEDGVHRFLGIPYAAPVSGAGRFLPPRPAPGWTGVRPAVEPGPIAPQFTVPGRPALAEPGEDCLVLNVWTPALTGDRPVLVWIH
;
A
#
# COMPACT_ATOMS: atom_id res chain seq x y z
N MET A 1 7.94 19.82 -17.77
CA MET A 1 7.99 20.07 -16.31
C MET A 1 6.96 19.22 -15.61
N THR A 2 7.43 18.35 -14.73
CA THR A 2 6.57 17.47 -13.95
C THR A 2 5.93 18.26 -12.82
N LEU A 3 4.60 18.23 -12.72
CA LEU A 3 3.87 18.80 -11.60
C LEU A 3 3.58 17.67 -10.62
N ALA A 4 4.23 17.70 -9.47
CA ALA A 4 3.92 16.80 -8.38
C ALA A 4 2.92 17.46 -7.44
N GLY A 5 1.94 16.71 -6.99
CA GLY A 5 0.92 17.18 -6.07
C GLY A 5 0.45 16.07 -5.17
N THR A 6 -0.55 16.36 -4.37
CA THR A 6 -1.23 15.39 -3.53
C THR A 6 -2.56 14.99 -4.16
N THR A 7 -3.03 13.81 -3.85
CA THR A 7 -4.33 13.29 -4.27
C THR A 7 -4.94 12.51 -3.12
N THR A 8 -6.26 12.54 -3.01
CA THR A 8 -6.98 11.87 -1.92
C THR A 8 -8.02 10.93 -2.50
N ALA A 9 -8.07 9.73 -1.99
CA ALA A 9 -9.05 8.73 -2.39
C ALA A 9 -9.84 8.24 -1.18
N ASP A 10 -11.13 8.00 -1.38
CA ASP A 10 -11.99 7.37 -0.38
C ASP A 10 -11.95 5.86 -0.57
N THR A 11 -11.75 5.13 0.52
CA THR A 11 -11.84 3.67 0.52
C THR A 11 -12.84 3.20 1.56
N THR A 12 -13.18 1.94 1.52
CA THR A 12 -14.09 1.35 2.50
C THR A 12 -13.51 1.32 3.91
N ARG A 13 -12.22 1.60 4.07
CA ARG A 13 -11.52 1.61 5.37
C ARG A 13 -11.16 3.01 5.84
N GLY A 14 -11.23 4.00 4.99
CA GLY A 14 -10.90 5.39 5.30
C GLY A 14 -10.31 6.11 4.10
N LYS A 15 -9.94 7.36 4.31
CA LYS A 15 -9.33 8.18 3.26
C LYS A 15 -7.83 7.95 3.18
N LEU A 16 -7.31 7.99 1.96
CA LEU A 16 -5.88 7.88 1.67
C LEU A 16 -5.39 9.15 1.00
N GLU A 17 -4.19 9.60 1.36
CA GLU A 17 -3.48 10.65 0.65
C GLU A 17 -2.27 10.05 -0.07
N GLY A 18 -2.26 10.20 -1.38
CA GLY A 18 -1.16 9.76 -2.23
C GLY A 18 -0.52 10.92 -2.97
N THR A 19 0.25 10.60 -3.99
CA THR A 19 0.90 11.58 -4.85
C THR A 19 0.30 11.56 -6.24
N LEU A 20 0.27 12.74 -6.87
CA LEU A 20 -0.13 12.89 -8.26
C LEU A 20 1.06 13.44 -9.04
N GLU A 21 1.54 12.69 -10.03
CA GLU A 21 2.68 13.06 -10.84
C GLU A 21 2.47 12.58 -12.27
N ASP A 22 2.66 13.46 -13.22
CA ASP A 22 2.48 13.17 -14.65
C ASP A 22 1.11 12.55 -14.98
N GLY A 23 0.05 12.99 -14.31
CA GLY A 23 -1.29 12.47 -14.50
C GLY A 23 -1.55 11.11 -13.87
N VAL A 24 -0.62 10.58 -13.06
CA VAL A 24 -0.77 9.30 -12.38
C VAL A 24 -0.92 9.51 -10.88
N HIS A 25 -2.02 9.00 -10.34
CA HIS A 25 -2.26 8.93 -8.90
C HIS A 25 -1.55 7.70 -8.34
N ARG A 26 -0.77 7.88 -7.29
CA ARG A 26 0.00 6.81 -6.68
C ARG A 26 -0.30 6.73 -5.19
N PHE A 27 -0.65 5.54 -4.74
CA PHE A 27 -0.90 5.24 -3.33
C PHE A 27 -0.06 4.04 -2.93
N LEU A 28 0.76 4.18 -1.91
CA LEU A 28 1.72 3.16 -1.47
C LEU A 28 1.40 2.72 -0.05
N GLY A 29 1.67 1.44 0.25
CA GLY A 29 1.55 0.92 1.60
C GLY A 29 0.11 0.82 2.11
N ILE A 30 -0.86 0.52 1.24
CA ILE A 30 -2.27 0.39 1.62
C ILE A 30 -2.48 -0.98 2.26
N PRO A 31 -2.92 -1.05 3.53
CA PRO A 31 -3.20 -2.34 4.15
C PRO A 31 -4.43 -3.00 3.52
N TYR A 32 -4.32 -4.27 3.14
CA TYR A 32 -5.44 -5.03 2.58
C TYR A 32 -5.97 -6.10 3.54
N ALA A 33 -5.30 -6.34 4.64
CA ALA A 33 -5.73 -7.26 5.68
C ALA A 33 -5.12 -6.86 7.02
N ALA A 34 -5.68 -7.36 8.11
CA ALA A 34 -5.11 -7.15 9.43
C ALA A 34 -3.73 -7.82 9.54
N PRO A 35 -2.84 -7.31 10.40
CA PRO A 35 -1.53 -7.93 10.62
C PRO A 35 -1.65 -9.40 11.00
N VAL A 36 -0.69 -10.21 10.52
CA VAL A 36 -0.66 -11.66 10.75
C VAL A 36 0.31 -12.06 11.86
N SER A 37 0.78 -11.10 12.65
CA SER A 37 1.68 -11.32 13.78
C SER A 37 0.94 -11.64 15.06
N GLY A 38 1.65 -12.17 16.05
CA GLY A 38 1.11 -12.46 17.37
C GLY A 38 -0.04 -13.47 17.31
N ALA A 39 -1.16 -13.13 17.94
CA ALA A 39 -2.34 -14.01 18.00
C ALA A 39 -2.99 -14.25 16.64
N GLY A 40 -2.75 -13.39 15.65
CA GLY A 40 -3.24 -13.55 14.28
C GLY A 40 -2.45 -14.53 13.42
N ARG A 41 -1.31 -14.99 13.92
CA ARG A 41 -0.42 -15.89 13.18
C ARG A 41 -1.10 -17.24 12.94
N PHE A 42 -1.00 -17.74 11.69
CA PHE A 42 -1.61 -18.99 11.23
C PHE A 42 -3.14 -19.03 11.30
N LEU A 43 -3.79 -17.90 11.54
CA LEU A 43 -5.23 -17.80 11.48
C LEU A 43 -5.70 -17.37 10.08
N PRO A 44 -6.99 -17.60 9.75
CA PRO A 44 -7.56 -17.07 8.51
C PRO A 44 -7.38 -15.54 8.41
N PRO A 45 -7.32 -14.98 7.20
CA PRO A 45 -7.20 -13.54 7.04
C PRO A 45 -8.39 -12.80 7.65
N ARG A 46 -8.11 -11.64 8.22
CA ARG A 46 -9.11 -10.75 8.82
C ARG A 46 -9.10 -9.41 8.07
N PRO A 47 -10.24 -8.72 8.00
CA PRO A 47 -10.29 -7.40 7.36
C PRO A 47 -9.28 -6.42 7.97
N ALA A 48 -8.70 -5.57 7.13
CA ALA A 48 -7.85 -4.49 7.62
C ALA A 48 -8.67 -3.55 8.51
N PRO A 49 -8.11 -3.10 9.64
CA PRO A 49 -8.79 -2.11 10.48
C PRO A 49 -9.01 -0.81 9.70
N GLY A 50 -10.19 -0.20 9.91
CA GLY A 50 -10.44 1.13 9.40
C GLY A 50 -9.71 2.20 10.20
N TRP A 51 -9.64 3.40 9.66
CA TRP A 51 -9.06 4.55 10.33
C TRP A 51 -9.92 5.79 10.15
N THR A 52 -9.75 6.76 11.03
CA THR A 52 -10.36 8.08 10.94
C THR A 52 -9.35 9.07 10.37
N GLY A 53 -9.85 10.13 9.72
CA GLY A 53 -8.99 11.11 9.07
C GLY A 53 -8.36 10.57 7.78
N VAL A 54 -7.25 11.17 7.38
CA VAL A 54 -6.56 10.84 6.13
C VAL A 54 -5.27 10.10 6.46
N ARG A 55 -5.14 8.87 5.95
CA ARG A 55 -3.93 8.07 6.11
C ARG A 55 -2.93 8.41 5.01
N PRO A 56 -1.68 8.76 5.34
CA PRO A 56 -0.65 8.93 4.32
C PRO A 56 -0.36 7.60 3.60
N ALA A 57 -0.28 7.67 2.28
CA ALA A 57 0.04 6.53 1.40
C ALA A 57 1.10 6.96 0.39
N VAL A 58 2.18 7.57 0.88
CA VAL A 58 3.24 8.16 0.07
C VAL A 58 4.54 7.37 0.12
N GLU A 59 4.63 6.39 1.01
CA GLU A 59 5.81 5.54 1.16
C GLU A 59 5.42 4.07 1.12
N PRO A 60 6.29 3.19 0.57
CA PRO A 60 6.04 1.76 0.61
C PRO A 60 5.91 1.28 2.06
N GLY A 61 5.02 0.33 2.29
CA GLY A 61 4.94 -0.33 3.58
C GLY A 61 6.05 -1.38 3.77
N PRO A 62 6.09 -2.02 4.94
CA PRO A 62 7.05 -3.09 5.21
C PRO A 62 6.90 -4.24 4.23
N ILE A 63 8.01 -4.87 3.87
CA ILE A 63 8.01 -6.12 3.12
C ILE A 63 7.99 -7.32 4.07
N ALA A 64 7.55 -8.47 3.57
CA ALA A 64 7.62 -9.70 4.33
C ALA A 64 9.07 -9.99 4.74
N PRO A 65 9.30 -10.49 5.96
CA PRO A 65 10.63 -10.87 6.39
C PRO A 65 11.27 -11.86 5.41
N GLN A 66 12.50 -11.58 5.02
CA GLN A 66 13.25 -12.37 4.04
C GLN A 66 14.69 -12.57 4.50
N PHE A 67 15.31 -13.61 3.96
CA PHE A 67 16.75 -13.77 4.15
C PHE A 67 17.49 -12.65 3.41
N THR A 68 18.49 -12.08 4.07
CA THR A 68 19.38 -11.12 3.43
C THR A 68 20.40 -11.88 2.56
N VAL A 69 20.60 -11.36 1.35
CA VAL A 69 21.63 -11.87 0.43
C VAL A 69 22.84 -10.95 0.53
N PRO A 70 24.03 -11.47 0.87
CA PRO A 70 25.24 -10.65 0.91
C PRO A 70 25.45 -9.92 -0.42
N GLY A 71 25.77 -8.63 -0.36
CA GLY A 71 26.00 -7.80 -1.54
C GLY A 71 24.75 -7.26 -2.22
N ARG A 72 23.54 -7.58 -1.73
CA ARG A 72 22.29 -7.00 -2.23
C ARG A 72 21.66 -6.11 -1.15
N PRO A 73 21.45 -4.82 -1.44
CA PRO A 73 20.71 -3.96 -0.52
C PRO A 73 19.25 -4.38 -0.42
N ALA A 74 18.66 -4.24 0.75
CA ALA A 74 17.23 -4.44 0.92
C ALA A 74 16.47 -3.34 0.16
N LEU A 75 15.40 -3.74 -0.56
CA LEU A 75 14.57 -2.79 -1.30
C LEU A 75 13.64 -1.99 -0.38
N ALA A 76 13.32 -2.53 0.79
CA ALA A 76 12.50 -1.89 1.82
C ALA A 76 12.77 -2.59 3.17
N GLU A 77 12.31 -1.95 4.24
CA GLU A 77 12.44 -2.53 5.58
C GLU A 77 11.47 -3.70 5.76
N PRO A 78 11.94 -4.85 6.25
CA PRO A 78 11.06 -5.94 6.61
C PRO A 78 10.23 -5.61 7.85
N GLY A 79 9.03 -6.15 7.93
CA GLY A 79 8.17 -5.99 9.09
C GLY A 79 7.04 -6.99 9.07
N GLU A 80 6.44 -7.22 10.23
CA GLU A 80 5.34 -8.19 10.34
C GLU A 80 4.01 -7.65 9.80
N ASP A 81 3.81 -6.32 9.82
CA ASP A 81 2.66 -5.67 9.23
C ASP A 81 2.91 -5.40 7.75
N CYS A 82 3.07 -6.47 6.98
CA CYS A 82 3.51 -6.45 5.58
C CYS A 82 2.40 -6.73 4.56
N LEU A 83 1.15 -6.90 5.00
CA LEU A 83 0.04 -7.16 4.08
C LEU A 83 -0.48 -5.83 3.51
N VAL A 84 0.31 -5.27 2.64
CA VAL A 84 0.07 -3.99 1.99
C VAL A 84 0.19 -4.11 0.48
N LEU A 85 -0.45 -3.20 -0.22
CA LEU A 85 -0.38 -3.11 -1.68
C LEU A 85 -0.15 -1.66 -2.10
N ASN A 86 0.24 -1.50 -3.36
CA ASN A 86 0.44 -0.21 -3.99
C ASN A 86 -0.49 -0.09 -5.19
N VAL A 87 -0.97 1.12 -5.46
CA VAL A 87 -1.88 1.37 -6.58
C VAL A 87 -1.35 2.55 -7.39
N TRP A 88 -1.35 2.39 -8.71
CA TRP A 88 -1.13 3.47 -9.69
C TRP A 88 -2.34 3.53 -10.59
N THR A 89 -2.91 4.70 -10.78
CA THR A 89 -4.09 4.88 -11.64
C THR A 89 -4.10 6.26 -12.30
N PRO A 90 -4.54 6.35 -13.56
CA PRO A 90 -4.69 7.64 -14.23
C PRO A 90 -5.90 8.44 -13.75
N ALA A 91 -6.85 7.80 -13.06
CA ALA A 91 -8.03 8.48 -12.51
C ALA A 91 -8.58 7.74 -11.30
N LEU A 92 -9.27 8.48 -10.44
CA LEU A 92 -9.89 7.93 -9.23
C LEU A 92 -11.33 7.46 -9.48
N THR A 93 -11.84 7.66 -10.69
CA THR A 93 -13.22 7.30 -11.08
C THR A 93 -13.22 6.52 -12.38
N GLY A 94 -14.32 5.81 -12.64
CA GLY A 94 -14.52 5.02 -13.84
C GLY A 94 -14.31 3.52 -13.61
N ASP A 95 -14.73 2.75 -14.60
CA ASP A 95 -14.62 1.28 -14.59
C ASP A 95 -13.45 0.87 -15.47
N ARG A 96 -12.25 0.87 -14.89
CA ARG A 96 -11.02 0.57 -15.60
C ARG A 96 -10.60 -0.87 -15.37
N PRO A 97 -9.99 -1.52 -16.36
CA PRO A 97 -9.33 -2.79 -16.13
C PRO A 97 -8.26 -2.66 -15.06
N VAL A 98 -8.12 -3.68 -14.24
CA VAL A 98 -7.12 -3.72 -13.17
C VAL A 98 -6.11 -4.82 -13.45
N LEU A 99 -4.83 -4.44 -13.51
CA LEU A 99 -3.73 -5.39 -13.58
C LEU A 99 -3.16 -5.56 -12.18
N VAL A 100 -3.22 -6.78 -11.66
CA VAL A 100 -2.64 -7.12 -10.34
C VAL A 100 -1.32 -7.83 -10.56
N TRP A 101 -0.25 -7.24 -10.02
CA TRP A 101 1.08 -7.83 -10.06
C TRP A 101 1.39 -8.48 -8.71
N ILE A 102 1.65 -9.77 -8.72
CA ILE A 102 2.06 -10.54 -7.55
C ILE A 102 3.48 -11.05 -7.83
N HIS A 103 4.43 -10.53 -7.06
CA HIS A 103 5.83 -10.90 -7.28
C HIS A 103 6.18 -12.28 -6.73
#